data_a73c5f110038136ee270dfb393d852fa
#
_entry.id   a73c5f110038136ee270dfb393d852fa
#
_cell.length_a   1.000
_cell.length_b   1.000
_cell.length_c   1.000
_cell.angle_alpha   90.00
_cell.angle_beta   90.00
_cell.angle_gamma   90.00
#
_symmetry.space_group_name_H-M   'P 1'
#
loop_
_entity.id
_entity.type
_entity.pdbx_description
1 polymer ?
#
loop_
_entity_poly.entity_id
_entity_poly.type
_entity_poly.pdbx_seq_one_letter_code
_entity_poly.pdbx_strand_id
1 'polypeptide(L)'
;MILYFADRHMNVLGQASTELPKGLYISDDLKTEEVEAGVATLEFTLNYTASTRNDAKQYGSVGNYILRKNGDEQEFYTIITSEENISKQEVEIYAEDAGMDLLNETVGEYKADKAYPASYYVEKFSDDSGFEIGINEVSNYNRKLSWEGETTASERILSVATQFDAEVSYTFEIDRLKIKHKYINLHKKRGVDQGRELRINREVKNIIVKSSVEDLATALSVTGGYPEDSETPINLKGYKYDDGDIYLSGSTIYSRSAVAKWSRYLSEKGNGTGHIVQTYTYDTLSQSELC
;
A
#
# COMPACT_ATOMS: atom_id res chain seq x y z
N MET A 1 -15.25 -21.49 -5.02
CA MET A 1 -14.92 -20.67 -3.82
C MET A 1 -16.02 -20.81 -2.79
N ILE A 2 -15.68 -20.84 -1.50
CA ILE A 2 -16.65 -20.80 -0.39
C ILE A 2 -16.26 -19.62 0.50
N LEU A 3 -17.24 -18.75 0.82
CA LEU A 3 -17.12 -17.67 1.78
C LEU A 3 -18.01 -17.96 2.99
N TYR A 4 -17.46 -17.78 4.18
CA TYR A 4 -18.21 -17.84 5.44
C TYR A 4 -18.45 -16.43 5.94
N PHE A 5 -19.64 -16.15 6.42
CA PHE A 5 -20.04 -14.85 6.94
C PHE A 5 -20.20 -14.92 8.46
N ALA A 6 -19.69 -13.92 9.15
CA ALA A 6 -19.83 -13.79 10.59
C ALA A 6 -20.26 -12.36 10.97
N ASP A 7 -20.96 -12.22 12.07
CA ASP A 7 -21.30 -10.93 12.63
C ASP A 7 -20.11 -10.30 13.37
N ARG A 8 -20.29 -9.07 13.88
CA ARG A 8 -19.26 -8.34 14.67
C ARG A 8 -18.81 -9.06 15.94
N HIS A 9 -19.54 -10.04 16.42
CA HIS A 9 -19.17 -10.87 17.57
C HIS A 9 -18.59 -12.23 17.16
N MET A 10 -18.27 -12.40 15.87
CA MET A 10 -17.76 -13.64 15.28
C MET A 10 -18.75 -14.82 15.38
N ASN A 11 -20.05 -14.56 15.50
CA ASN A 11 -21.04 -15.59 15.32
C ASN A 11 -21.20 -15.89 13.82
N VAL A 12 -21.01 -17.14 13.44
CA VAL A 12 -21.16 -17.56 12.05
C VAL A 12 -22.63 -17.47 11.64
N LEU A 13 -22.91 -16.66 10.61
CA LEU A 13 -24.24 -16.45 10.05
C LEU A 13 -24.57 -17.51 9.01
N GLY A 14 -23.60 -17.91 8.20
CA GLY A 14 -23.73 -18.91 7.17
C GLY A 14 -22.61 -18.86 6.13
N GLN A 15 -22.89 -19.42 4.96
CA GLN A 15 -21.93 -19.49 3.87
C GLN A 15 -22.58 -19.23 2.52
N ALA A 16 -21.79 -18.76 1.56
CA ALA A 16 -22.13 -18.69 0.14
C ALA A 16 -21.02 -19.31 -0.69
N SER A 17 -21.34 -19.74 -1.91
CA SER A 17 -20.38 -20.44 -2.77
C SER A 17 -20.61 -20.13 -4.24
N THR A 18 -19.55 -20.21 -5.04
CA THR A 18 -19.62 -20.19 -6.51
C THR A 18 -20.20 -21.49 -7.11
N GLU A 19 -20.43 -22.53 -6.31
CA GLU A 19 -20.77 -23.89 -6.79
C GLU A 19 -22.06 -24.47 -6.21
N LEU A 20 -22.71 -23.82 -5.22
CA LEU A 20 -23.89 -24.37 -4.55
C LEU A 20 -25.20 -24.02 -5.30
N PRO A 21 -25.88 -25.01 -5.89
CA PRO A 21 -27.06 -24.74 -6.76
C PRO A 21 -28.34 -24.39 -6.00
N LYS A 22 -28.38 -24.44 -4.67
CA LYS A 22 -29.57 -24.19 -3.84
C LYS A 22 -29.34 -23.26 -2.64
N GLY A 23 -28.22 -22.57 -2.61
CA GLY A 23 -27.87 -21.62 -1.54
C GLY A 23 -27.76 -20.21 -2.07
N LEU A 24 -27.10 -19.38 -1.30
CA LEU A 24 -26.60 -18.10 -1.77
C LEU A 24 -25.44 -18.37 -2.74
N TYR A 25 -25.55 -17.82 -3.93
CA TYR A 25 -24.59 -18.02 -5.00
C TYR A 25 -23.72 -16.76 -5.16
N ILE A 26 -22.40 -16.97 -5.30
CA ILE A 26 -21.41 -15.91 -5.54
C ILE A 26 -21.11 -15.84 -7.03
N SER A 27 -21.17 -14.64 -7.61
CA SER A 27 -20.67 -14.34 -8.95
C SER A 27 -19.82 -13.08 -8.94
N ASP A 28 -19.10 -12.87 -10.05
CA ASP A 28 -18.31 -11.68 -10.32
C ASP A 28 -17.27 -11.38 -9.22
N ASP A 29 -16.71 -12.44 -8.66
CA ASP A 29 -15.73 -12.32 -7.59
C ASP A 29 -14.38 -11.82 -8.13
N LEU A 30 -13.87 -10.75 -7.50
CA LEU A 30 -12.59 -10.14 -7.79
C LEU A 30 -11.84 -9.86 -6.48
N LYS A 31 -10.67 -10.48 -6.33
CA LYS A 31 -9.70 -10.11 -5.30
C LYS A 31 -8.65 -9.20 -5.92
N THR A 32 -8.43 -8.05 -5.32
CA THR A 32 -7.39 -7.11 -5.73
C THR A 32 -6.39 -6.92 -4.59
N GLU A 33 -5.11 -7.02 -4.91
CA GLU A 33 -4.02 -6.68 -4.00
C GLU A 33 -3.12 -5.67 -4.69
N GLU A 34 -3.00 -4.50 -4.09
CA GLU A 34 -2.11 -3.44 -4.56
C GLU A 34 -0.99 -3.24 -3.54
N VAL A 35 0.26 -3.34 -4.00
CA VAL A 35 1.43 -3.19 -3.12
C VAL A 35 1.45 -1.82 -2.47
N GLU A 36 1.13 -0.77 -3.24
CA GLU A 36 1.13 0.61 -2.76
C GLU A 36 -0.01 0.92 -1.80
N ALA A 37 -1.15 0.25 -1.92
CA ALA A 37 -2.29 0.44 -1.02
C ALA A 37 -2.13 -0.32 0.30
N GLY A 38 -1.36 -1.42 0.29
CA GLY A 38 -1.13 -2.25 1.47
C GLY A 38 -2.37 -3.03 1.95
N VAL A 39 -3.51 -2.90 1.26
CA VAL A 39 -4.80 -3.51 1.60
C VAL A 39 -5.22 -4.43 0.47
N ALA A 40 -5.74 -5.62 0.81
CA ALA A 40 -6.40 -6.48 -0.14
C ALA A 40 -7.93 -6.26 -0.09
N THR A 41 -8.53 -6.17 -1.27
CA THR A 41 -9.98 -6.00 -1.40
C THR A 41 -10.61 -7.24 -2.01
N LEU A 42 -11.86 -7.48 -1.64
CA LEU A 42 -12.69 -8.54 -2.21
C LEU A 42 -14.05 -7.95 -2.62
N GLU A 43 -14.30 -7.99 -3.92
CA GLU A 43 -15.57 -7.60 -4.51
C GLU A 43 -16.30 -8.84 -5.02
N PHE A 44 -17.61 -8.90 -4.86
CA PHE A 44 -18.43 -9.97 -5.40
C PHE A 44 -19.92 -9.64 -5.34
N THR A 45 -20.69 -10.37 -6.13
CA THR A 45 -22.15 -10.32 -6.12
C THR A 45 -22.71 -11.55 -5.41
N LEU A 46 -23.54 -11.32 -4.40
CA LEU A 46 -24.28 -12.36 -3.67
C LEU A 46 -25.68 -12.47 -4.25
N ASN A 47 -25.92 -13.49 -5.04
CA ASN A 47 -27.22 -13.76 -5.68
C ASN A 47 -28.14 -14.53 -4.73
N TYR A 48 -29.41 -14.15 -4.68
CA TYR A 48 -30.40 -14.76 -3.81
C TYR A 48 -31.71 -15.10 -4.54
N THR A 49 -32.52 -15.92 -3.91
CA THR A 49 -33.93 -16.18 -4.28
C THR A 49 -34.87 -15.50 -3.31
N ALA A 50 -36.17 -15.50 -3.59
CA ALA A 50 -37.14 -14.94 -2.67
C ALA A 50 -37.08 -15.59 -1.27
N SER A 51 -36.72 -16.87 -1.18
CA SER A 51 -36.58 -17.60 0.10
C SER A 51 -35.27 -17.31 0.85
N THR A 52 -34.20 -16.88 0.15
CA THR A 52 -32.87 -16.62 0.74
C THR A 52 -32.51 -15.14 0.83
N ARG A 53 -33.46 -14.25 0.48
CA ARG A 53 -33.21 -12.79 0.51
C ARG A 53 -32.80 -12.28 1.90
N ASN A 54 -33.48 -12.75 2.94
CA ASN A 54 -33.19 -12.30 4.31
C ASN A 54 -31.78 -12.74 4.72
N ASP A 55 -31.38 -13.95 4.35
CA ASP A 55 -30.01 -14.45 4.62
C ASP A 55 -28.99 -13.63 3.85
N ALA A 56 -29.23 -13.33 2.56
CA ALA A 56 -28.34 -12.48 1.77
C ALA A 56 -28.13 -11.10 2.40
N LYS A 57 -29.20 -10.47 2.85
CA LYS A 57 -29.14 -9.17 3.54
C LYS A 57 -28.39 -9.25 4.87
N GLN A 58 -28.67 -10.30 5.65
CA GLN A 58 -27.99 -10.49 6.92
C GLN A 58 -26.49 -10.74 6.72
N TYR A 59 -26.11 -11.61 5.77
CA TYR A 59 -24.71 -11.95 5.51
C TYR A 59 -23.95 -10.74 4.93
N GLY A 60 -24.57 -10.05 3.96
CA GLY A 60 -24.00 -8.89 3.30
C GLY A 60 -24.10 -7.58 4.09
N SER A 61 -24.50 -7.59 5.36
CA SER A 61 -24.58 -6.34 6.14
C SER A 61 -23.21 -5.73 6.35
N VAL A 62 -23.12 -4.39 6.19
CA VAL A 62 -21.87 -3.64 6.43
C VAL A 62 -21.36 -3.87 7.85
N GLY A 63 -20.05 -3.98 7.99
CA GLY A 63 -19.38 -4.29 9.26
C GLY A 63 -19.33 -5.79 9.59
N ASN A 64 -20.06 -6.66 8.89
CA ASN A 64 -19.88 -8.10 9.00
C ASN A 64 -18.54 -8.54 8.44
N TYR A 65 -18.13 -9.72 8.83
CA TYR A 65 -16.87 -10.33 8.42
C TYR A 65 -17.07 -11.44 7.40
N ILE A 66 -16.10 -11.55 6.51
CA ILE A 66 -15.97 -12.63 5.54
C ILE A 66 -14.71 -13.40 5.86
N LEU A 67 -14.83 -14.73 6.00
CA LEU A 67 -13.72 -15.63 6.22
C LEU A 67 -13.61 -16.56 5.01
N ARG A 68 -12.41 -16.69 4.48
CA ARG A 68 -12.09 -17.59 3.39
C ARG A 68 -10.84 -18.39 3.73
N LYS A 69 -10.86 -19.68 3.40
CA LYS A 69 -9.68 -20.52 3.40
C LYS A 69 -9.37 -20.95 1.97
N ASN A 70 -8.18 -20.59 1.49
CA ASN A 70 -7.69 -20.93 0.16
C ASN A 70 -6.35 -21.66 0.28
N GLY A 71 -6.40 -23.01 0.31
CA GLY A 71 -5.22 -23.82 0.63
C GLY A 71 -4.73 -23.55 2.06
N ASP A 72 -3.49 -23.09 2.18
CA ASP A 72 -2.88 -22.68 3.46
C ASP A 72 -3.13 -21.21 3.80
N GLU A 73 -3.61 -20.39 2.85
CA GLU A 73 -3.95 -18.99 3.08
C GLU A 73 -5.27 -18.89 3.82
N GLN A 74 -5.29 -18.06 4.84
CA GLN A 74 -6.47 -17.72 5.62
C GLN A 74 -6.74 -16.24 5.41
N GLU A 75 -7.89 -15.94 4.81
CA GLU A 75 -8.30 -14.60 4.45
C GLU A 75 -9.45 -14.15 5.34
N PHE A 76 -9.39 -12.91 5.73
CA PHE A 76 -10.41 -12.25 6.54
C PHE A 76 -10.65 -10.84 6.02
N TYR A 77 -11.91 -10.53 5.77
CA TYR A 77 -12.30 -9.21 5.27
C TYR A 77 -13.43 -8.65 6.11
N THR A 78 -13.51 -7.34 6.19
CA THR A 78 -14.66 -6.60 6.73
C THR A 78 -15.48 -6.03 5.58
N ILE A 79 -16.79 -6.23 5.58
CA ILE A 79 -17.69 -5.65 4.58
C ILE A 79 -17.77 -4.14 4.80
N ILE A 80 -17.31 -3.37 3.83
CA ILE A 80 -17.28 -1.90 3.88
C ILE A 80 -18.53 -1.33 3.23
N THR A 81 -18.90 -1.85 2.04
CA THR A 81 -20.11 -1.43 1.36
C THR A 81 -20.96 -2.62 0.93
N SER A 82 -22.27 -2.40 0.88
CA SER A 82 -23.26 -3.39 0.47
C SER A 82 -24.40 -2.68 -0.23
N GLU A 83 -24.73 -3.09 -1.46
CA GLU A 83 -25.80 -2.52 -2.26
C GLU A 83 -26.77 -3.60 -2.74
N GLU A 84 -28.05 -3.53 -2.35
CA GLU A 84 -29.08 -4.48 -2.77
C GLU A 84 -29.79 -4.01 -4.05
N ASN A 85 -29.73 -4.81 -5.11
CA ASN A 85 -30.57 -4.67 -6.29
C ASN A 85 -31.73 -5.66 -6.24
N ILE A 86 -32.89 -5.19 -5.78
CA ILE A 86 -34.08 -6.05 -5.59
C ILE A 86 -34.58 -6.63 -6.90
N SER A 87 -34.49 -5.87 -8.00
CA SER A 87 -35.02 -6.30 -9.31
C SER A 87 -34.19 -7.43 -9.90
N LYS A 88 -32.88 -7.44 -9.64
CA LYS A 88 -31.98 -8.49 -10.06
C LYS A 88 -31.83 -9.63 -9.05
N GLN A 89 -32.27 -9.42 -7.80
CA GLN A 89 -32.09 -10.33 -6.67
C GLN A 89 -30.61 -10.52 -6.30
N GLU A 90 -29.88 -9.44 -6.23
CA GLU A 90 -28.44 -9.38 -6.02
C GLU A 90 -28.12 -8.44 -4.85
N VAL A 91 -27.01 -8.75 -4.15
CA VAL A 91 -26.33 -7.84 -3.23
C VAL A 91 -24.88 -7.73 -3.68
N GLU A 92 -24.47 -6.55 -4.11
CA GLU A 92 -23.10 -6.24 -4.45
C GLU A 92 -22.32 -5.90 -3.16
N ILE A 93 -21.18 -6.53 -2.94
CA ILE A 93 -20.41 -6.42 -1.71
C ILE A 93 -18.98 -6.01 -2.06
N TYR A 94 -18.47 -5.01 -1.33
CA TYR A 94 -17.07 -4.62 -1.30
C TYR A 94 -16.55 -4.78 0.13
N ALA A 95 -15.43 -5.48 0.29
CA ALA A 95 -14.82 -5.79 1.58
C ALA A 95 -13.30 -5.62 1.54
N GLU A 96 -12.69 -5.29 2.68
CA GLU A 96 -11.26 -5.04 2.84
C GLU A 96 -10.67 -5.82 4.01
N ASP A 97 -9.37 -6.18 3.91
CA ASP A 97 -8.67 -6.96 4.92
C ASP A 97 -8.06 -6.13 6.07
N ALA A 98 -7.84 -4.82 5.87
CA ALA A 98 -7.31 -3.94 6.93
C ALA A 98 -8.24 -3.78 8.13
N GLY A 99 -9.54 -4.05 7.93
CA GLY A 99 -10.55 -3.93 8.98
C GLY A 99 -10.92 -2.48 9.32
N MET A 100 -12.14 -2.31 9.81
CA MET A 100 -12.70 -0.99 10.14
C MET A 100 -11.88 -0.24 11.21
N ASP A 101 -11.22 -0.98 12.10
CA ASP A 101 -10.48 -0.40 13.22
C ASP A 101 -9.31 0.46 12.71
N LEU A 102 -8.59 -0.01 11.69
CA LEU A 102 -7.50 0.75 11.08
C LEU A 102 -7.97 1.80 10.06
N LEU A 103 -9.07 1.53 9.35
CA LEU A 103 -9.59 2.42 8.31
C LEU A 103 -10.32 3.64 8.87
N ASN A 104 -10.98 3.50 10.01
CA ASN A 104 -11.81 4.56 10.61
C ASN A 104 -11.16 5.25 11.81
N GLU A 105 -10.10 4.68 12.38
CA GLU A 105 -9.38 5.30 13.47
C GLU A 105 -8.54 6.46 12.96
N THR A 106 -8.70 7.63 13.57
CA THR A 106 -7.92 8.82 13.25
C THR A 106 -6.72 8.93 14.19
N VAL A 107 -5.54 9.04 13.63
CA VAL A 107 -4.30 9.28 14.35
C VAL A 107 -3.79 10.70 14.08
N GLY A 108 -3.39 11.40 15.13
CA GLY A 108 -2.93 12.78 15.06
C GLY A 108 -1.47 12.93 14.63
N GLU A 109 -1.00 14.15 14.77
CA GLU A 109 0.42 14.45 14.55
C GLU A 109 1.32 13.68 15.52
N TYR A 110 2.52 13.37 15.07
CA TYR A 110 3.52 12.70 15.91
C TYR A 110 4.94 13.10 15.51
N LYS A 111 5.77 13.40 16.50
CA LYS A 111 7.20 13.68 16.31
C LYS A 111 8.00 12.79 17.25
N ALA A 112 8.83 11.93 16.68
CA ALA A 112 9.71 11.06 17.47
C ALA A 112 10.82 11.87 18.16
N ASP A 113 11.13 11.52 19.40
CA ASP A 113 12.25 12.12 20.17
C ASP A 113 13.61 11.56 19.69
N LYS A 114 13.63 10.33 19.26
CA LYS A 114 14.81 9.61 18.72
C LYS A 114 14.43 8.66 17.60
N ALA A 115 15.42 7.99 17.00
CA ALA A 115 15.19 6.96 16.00
C ALA A 115 14.62 5.69 16.63
N TYR A 116 13.54 5.16 16.05
CA TYR A 116 12.85 3.93 16.46
C TYR A 116 12.73 2.95 15.27
N PRO A 117 12.57 1.63 15.53
CA PRO A 117 12.27 0.67 14.48
C PRO A 117 10.86 0.86 13.91
N ALA A 118 10.62 0.32 12.72
CA ALA A 118 9.30 0.38 12.07
C ALA A 118 8.18 -0.21 12.95
N SER A 119 8.44 -1.33 13.64
CA SER A 119 7.48 -1.97 14.53
C SER A 119 6.97 -1.03 15.63
N TYR A 120 7.83 -0.20 16.21
CA TYR A 120 7.43 0.77 17.22
C TYR A 120 6.35 1.74 16.71
N TYR A 121 6.54 2.25 15.50
CA TYR A 121 5.57 3.18 14.90
C TYR A 121 4.27 2.47 14.52
N VAL A 122 4.36 1.27 13.94
CA VAL A 122 3.17 0.48 13.59
C VAL A 122 2.36 0.14 14.84
N GLU A 123 2.99 -0.40 15.88
CA GLU A 123 2.32 -0.69 17.16
C GLU A 123 1.66 0.54 17.76
N LYS A 124 2.34 1.70 17.71
CA LYS A 124 1.79 2.96 18.20
C LYS A 124 0.54 3.40 17.46
N PHE A 125 0.49 3.22 16.13
CA PHE A 125 -0.61 3.67 15.29
C PHE A 125 -1.70 2.61 15.07
N SER A 126 -1.46 1.37 15.50
CA SER A 126 -2.46 0.29 15.51
C SER A 126 -2.92 -0.09 16.94
N ASP A 127 -2.66 0.78 17.91
CA ASP A 127 -3.02 0.55 19.32
C ASP A 127 -4.53 0.29 19.45
N ASP A 128 -4.91 -0.66 20.30
CA ASP A 128 -6.29 -1.14 20.50
C ASP A 128 -7.00 -1.76 19.27
N SER A 129 -6.37 -1.80 18.09
CA SER A 129 -6.97 -2.43 16.89
C SER A 129 -7.00 -3.96 16.97
N GLY A 130 -6.24 -4.55 17.89
CA GLY A 130 -6.04 -5.99 18.01
C GLY A 130 -5.15 -6.59 16.93
N PHE A 131 -4.44 -5.76 16.15
CA PHE A 131 -3.37 -6.21 15.28
C PHE A 131 -2.04 -6.33 16.02
N GLU A 132 -1.26 -7.32 15.64
CA GLU A 132 0.08 -7.60 16.16
C GLU A 132 1.09 -7.48 14.99
N ILE A 133 2.38 -7.23 15.31
CA ILE A 133 3.42 -7.32 14.30
C ILE A 133 3.67 -8.80 13.96
N GLY A 134 3.50 -9.13 12.69
CA GLY A 134 3.82 -10.45 12.15
C GLY A 134 5.26 -10.48 11.59
N ILE A 135 5.39 -10.69 10.28
CA ILE A 135 6.68 -10.66 9.58
C ILE A 135 7.23 -9.22 9.61
N ASN A 136 8.48 -9.08 10.01
CA ASN A 136 9.18 -7.78 10.00
C ASN A 136 10.60 -7.94 9.42
N GLU A 137 10.71 -7.75 8.12
CA GLU A 137 11.99 -7.87 7.39
C GLU A 137 12.87 -6.61 7.49
N VAL A 138 12.32 -5.50 8.05
CA VAL A 138 13.02 -4.22 8.24
C VAL A 138 13.39 -3.94 9.70
N SER A 139 13.37 -4.96 10.55
CA SER A 139 13.61 -4.85 11.99
C SER A 139 14.97 -4.25 12.37
N ASN A 140 15.96 -4.31 11.48
CA ASN A 140 17.31 -3.79 11.72
C ASN A 140 17.46 -2.29 11.44
N TYR A 141 16.43 -1.64 10.89
CA TYR A 141 16.45 -0.22 10.59
C TYR A 141 15.77 0.59 11.68
N ASN A 142 16.37 1.74 12.01
CA ASN A 142 15.77 2.71 12.93
C ASN A 142 15.76 4.07 12.23
N ARG A 143 14.62 4.74 12.26
CA ARG A 143 14.43 6.08 11.68
C ARG A 143 13.78 7.01 12.68
N LYS A 144 14.12 8.30 12.63
CA LYS A 144 13.47 9.34 13.42
C LYS A 144 12.44 9.99 12.51
N LEU A 145 11.17 9.70 12.74
CA LEU A 145 10.08 10.13 11.88
C LEU A 145 9.20 11.17 12.58
N SER A 146 8.59 12.02 11.78
CA SER A 146 7.56 12.95 12.22
C SER A 146 6.46 13.04 11.15
N TRP A 147 5.25 13.26 11.62
CA TRP A 147 4.09 13.49 10.77
C TRP A 147 3.30 14.65 11.34
N GLU A 148 2.86 15.52 10.44
CA GLU A 148 1.95 16.62 10.74
C GLU A 148 0.52 16.22 10.34
N GLY A 149 -0.46 16.82 11.03
CA GLY A 149 -1.87 16.62 10.74
C GLY A 149 -2.43 15.26 11.14
N GLU A 150 -3.71 15.09 10.84
CA GLU A 150 -4.49 13.89 11.13
C GLU A 150 -4.69 13.05 9.88
N THR A 151 -4.69 11.73 10.04
CA THR A 151 -5.00 10.77 8.97
C THR A 151 -5.53 9.48 9.59
N THR A 152 -5.93 8.51 8.77
CA THR A 152 -6.34 7.19 9.28
C THR A 152 -5.15 6.38 9.78
N ALA A 153 -5.38 5.46 10.69
CA ALA A 153 -4.33 4.55 11.19
C ALA A 153 -3.72 3.73 10.03
N SER A 154 -4.55 3.26 9.09
CA SER A 154 -4.10 2.53 7.91
C SER A 154 -3.14 3.35 7.04
N GLU A 155 -3.50 4.60 6.69
CA GLU A 155 -2.64 5.49 5.92
C GLU A 155 -1.33 5.82 6.66
N ARG A 156 -1.40 5.98 7.98
CA ARG A 156 -0.21 6.23 8.80
C ARG A 156 0.72 5.02 8.82
N ILE A 157 0.20 3.80 8.94
CA ILE A 157 0.98 2.56 8.89
C ILE A 157 1.63 2.40 7.51
N LEU A 158 0.90 2.71 6.43
CA LEU A 158 1.44 2.69 5.08
C LEU A 158 2.57 3.72 4.91
N SER A 159 2.39 4.93 5.47
CA SER A 159 3.44 5.95 5.50
C SER A 159 4.68 5.48 6.27
N VAL A 160 4.51 4.80 7.41
CA VAL A 160 5.64 4.18 8.13
C VAL A 160 6.37 3.20 7.24
N ALA A 161 5.66 2.27 6.60
CA ALA A 161 6.28 1.28 5.72
C ALA A 161 7.06 1.93 4.58
N THR A 162 6.48 2.93 3.92
CA THR A 162 7.15 3.70 2.85
C THR A 162 8.44 4.34 3.35
N GLN A 163 8.44 4.92 4.55
CA GLN A 163 9.64 5.52 5.16
C GLN A 163 10.72 4.48 5.46
N PHE A 164 10.39 3.21 5.59
CA PHE A 164 11.34 2.12 5.83
C PHE A 164 11.63 1.29 4.56
N ASP A 165 11.21 1.75 3.38
CA ASP A 165 11.31 1.01 2.11
C ASP A 165 10.70 -0.39 2.24
N ALA A 166 9.55 -0.49 2.90
CA ALA A 166 8.83 -1.71 3.16
C ALA A 166 7.44 -1.70 2.52
N GLU A 167 6.93 -2.88 2.25
CA GLU A 167 5.59 -3.14 1.72
C GLU A 167 4.73 -3.79 2.80
N VAL A 168 3.48 -3.34 2.96
CA VAL A 168 2.54 -3.84 3.98
C VAL A 168 1.72 -5.00 3.44
N SER A 169 1.41 -5.96 4.31
CA SER A 169 0.32 -6.92 4.10
C SER A 169 -0.31 -7.31 5.42
N TYR A 170 -1.54 -7.80 5.35
CA TYR A 170 -2.25 -8.32 6.50
C TYR A 170 -2.37 -9.84 6.40
N THR A 171 -2.19 -10.54 7.52
CA THR A 171 -2.41 -11.98 7.61
C THR A 171 -3.18 -12.32 8.87
N PHE A 172 -3.90 -13.43 8.82
CA PHE A 172 -4.85 -13.80 9.86
C PHE A 172 -4.66 -15.25 10.25
N GLU A 173 -4.77 -15.54 11.54
CA GLU A 173 -4.86 -16.89 12.05
C GLU A 173 -6.30 -17.19 12.45
N ILE A 174 -6.93 -18.13 11.74
CA ILE A 174 -8.33 -18.50 11.91
C ILE A 174 -8.42 -19.94 12.38
N ASP A 175 -8.99 -20.17 13.55
CA ASP A 175 -9.30 -21.50 14.04
C ASP A 175 -10.82 -21.67 14.18
N ARG A 176 -11.39 -22.68 13.51
CA ARG A 176 -12.83 -23.02 13.56
C ARG A 176 -13.73 -21.80 13.33
N LEU A 177 -13.43 -21.01 12.29
CA LEU A 177 -14.14 -19.78 11.93
C LEU A 177 -14.11 -18.68 13.02
N LYS A 178 -13.09 -18.66 13.85
CA LYS A 178 -12.80 -17.58 14.80
C LYS A 178 -11.40 -17.05 14.57
N ILE A 179 -11.28 -15.75 14.57
CA ILE A 179 -9.97 -15.08 14.51
C ILE A 179 -9.25 -15.33 15.81
N LYS A 180 -8.01 -15.79 15.70
CA LYS A 180 -7.07 -15.93 16.81
C LYS A 180 -6.11 -14.75 16.85
N HIS A 181 -5.49 -14.46 15.71
CA HIS A 181 -4.55 -13.37 15.57
C HIS A 181 -4.77 -12.62 14.25
N LYS A 182 -4.49 -11.33 14.27
CA LYS A 182 -4.43 -10.44 13.12
C LYS A 182 -3.02 -9.85 13.08
N TYR A 183 -2.35 -9.97 11.95
CA TYR A 183 -0.97 -9.51 11.82
C TYR A 183 -0.82 -8.42 10.77
N ILE A 184 -0.01 -7.41 11.09
CA ILE A 184 0.55 -6.45 10.15
C ILE A 184 1.97 -6.93 9.81
N ASN A 185 2.23 -7.18 8.54
CA ASN A 185 3.54 -7.62 8.07
C ASN A 185 4.24 -6.49 7.32
N LEU A 186 5.54 -6.37 7.54
CA LEU A 186 6.44 -5.44 6.88
C LEU A 186 7.46 -6.22 6.06
N HIS A 187 7.31 -6.22 4.75
CA HIS A 187 8.19 -6.91 3.81
C HIS A 187 9.15 -5.91 3.15
N LYS A 188 10.40 -6.31 2.89
CA LYS A 188 11.28 -5.51 2.01
C LYS A 188 10.75 -5.50 0.58
N LYS A 189 10.20 -6.62 0.15
CA LYS A 189 9.58 -6.77 -1.16
C LYS A 189 8.62 -7.94 -1.12
N ARG A 190 7.39 -7.73 -1.59
CA ARG A 190 6.41 -8.79 -1.79
C ARG A 190 6.58 -9.43 -3.16
N GLY A 191 6.19 -10.69 -3.24
CA GLY A 191 6.27 -11.46 -4.48
C GLY A 191 7.67 -12.05 -4.74
N VAL A 192 7.72 -12.92 -5.70
CA VAL A 192 8.94 -13.64 -6.12
C VAL A 192 9.01 -13.62 -7.64
N ASP A 193 10.19 -13.34 -8.18
CA ASP A 193 10.44 -13.54 -9.60
C ASP A 193 10.46 -15.07 -9.89
N GLN A 194 9.42 -15.53 -10.58
CA GLN A 194 9.28 -16.93 -10.97
C GLN A 194 10.02 -17.25 -12.28
N GLY A 195 10.71 -16.29 -12.88
CA GLY A 195 11.39 -16.45 -14.17
C GLY A 195 10.44 -16.74 -15.33
N ARG A 196 9.15 -16.42 -15.22
CA ARG A 196 8.17 -16.66 -16.29
C ARG A 196 8.23 -15.53 -17.31
N GLU A 197 8.42 -15.88 -18.56
CA GLU A 197 8.25 -14.95 -19.66
C GLU A 197 6.77 -14.73 -19.95
N LEU A 198 6.35 -13.47 -20.01
CA LEU A 198 5.03 -13.08 -20.48
C LEU A 198 5.07 -12.85 -21.99
N ARG A 199 4.29 -13.60 -22.76
CA ARG A 199 4.24 -13.53 -24.23
C ARG A 199 2.89 -13.02 -24.69
N ILE A 200 2.91 -12.09 -25.65
CA ILE A 200 1.68 -11.62 -26.33
C ILE A 200 1.00 -12.80 -27.02
N ASN A 201 -0.32 -12.83 -26.95
CA ASN A 201 -1.21 -13.89 -27.47
C ASN A 201 -1.12 -15.25 -26.74
N ARG A 202 -0.46 -15.29 -25.58
CA ARG A 202 -0.47 -16.42 -24.67
C ARG A 202 -0.96 -16.00 -23.29
N GLU A 203 -0.02 -15.52 -22.45
CA GLU A 203 -0.30 -15.07 -21.08
C GLU A 203 -0.82 -13.61 -21.03
N VAL A 204 -0.51 -12.83 -22.09
CA VAL A 204 -0.86 -11.40 -22.17
C VAL A 204 -1.63 -11.13 -23.46
N LYS A 205 -2.81 -10.50 -23.35
CA LYS A 205 -3.61 -10.11 -24.52
C LYS A 205 -3.04 -8.89 -25.22
N ASN A 206 -2.56 -7.92 -24.45
CA ASN A 206 -2.04 -6.67 -25.00
C ASN A 206 -0.99 -6.07 -24.04
N ILE A 207 0.01 -5.41 -24.59
CA ILE A 207 0.99 -4.60 -23.86
C ILE A 207 0.91 -3.19 -24.43
N ILE A 208 0.57 -2.23 -23.56
CA ILE A 208 0.54 -0.82 -23.91
C ILE A 208 1.74 -0.16 -23.24
N VAL A 209 2.63 0.39 -24.02
CA VAL A 209 3.76 1.18 -23.55
C VAL A 209 3.41 2.67 -23.71
N LYS A 210 3.31 3.38 -22.61
CA LYS A 210 3.16 4.85 -22.59
C LYS A 210 4.51 5.47 -22.25
N SER A 211 4.87 6.51 -22.98
CA SER A 211 6.08 7.30 -22.72
C SER A 211 5.69 8.77 -22.60
N SER A 212 6.23 9.44 -21.59
CA SER A 212 6.03 10.87 -21.38
C SER A 212 7.37 11.53 -21.08
N VAL A 213 7.46 12.82 -21.39
CA VAL A 213 8.59 13.69 -21.02
C VAL A 213 8.16 14.79 -20.04
N GLU A 214 6.95 14.70 -19.51
CA GLU A 214 6.37 15.74 -18.63
C GLU A 214 7.22 15.98 -17.39
N ASP A 215 7.73 14.91 -16.76
CA ASP A 215 8.55 14.99 -15.56
C ASP A 215 10.04 14.70 -15.85
N LEU A 216 10.46 14.90 -17.10
CA LEU A 216 11.83 14.65 -17.49
C LEU A 216 12.78 15.64 -16.82
N ALA A 217 13.72 15.15 -16.05
CA ALA A 217 14.88 15.88 -15.55
C ALA A 217 16.18 15.21 -15.96
N THR A 218 17.23 15.99 -16.12
CA THR A 218 18.62 15.52 -16.32
C THR A 218 19.49 15.91 -15.15
N ALA A 219 18.94 16.69 -14.22
CA ALA A 219 19.56 17.05 -12.96
C ALA A 219 18.47 17.31 -11.91
N LEU A 220 18.76 16.98 -10.65
CA LEU A 220 17.89 17.19 -9.51
C LEU A 220 18.58 18.07 -8.46
N SER A 221 17.98 19.20 -8.14
CA SER A 221 18.38 20.03 -7.00
C SER A 221 17.71 19.46 -5.76
N VAL A 222 18.49 18.89 -4.85
CA VAL A 222 17.97 18.15 -3.70
C VAL A 222 18.07 18.99 -2.44
N THR A 223 16.97 19.04 -1.68
CA THR A 223 16.87 19.70 -0.38
C THR A 223 16.16 18.80 0.61
N GLY A 224 16.56 18.88 1.89
CA GLY A 224 15.85 18.26 3.01
C GLY A 224 14.91 19.24 3.70
N GLY A 225 14.46 18.88 4.91
CA GLY A 225 13.68 19.73 5.78
C GLY A 225 14.45 20.91 6.35
N TYR A 226 13.74 21.84 7.00
CA TYR A 226 14.32 22.99 7.69
C TYR A 226 14.57 22.65 9.17
N PRO A 227 15.82 22.73 9.68
CA PRO A 227 16.05 22.66 11.14
C PRO A 227 15.34 23.78 11.90
N GLU A 228 14.96 23.56 13.15
CA GLU A 228 14.12 24.46 13.95
C GLU A 228 14.59 25.93 14.00
N ASP A 229 15.91 26.19 13.92
CA ASP A 229 16.50 27.53 14.01
C ASP A 229 17.18 27.95 12.70
N SER A 230 16.82 27.35 11.56
CA SER A 230 17.50 27.62 10.28
C SER A 230 16.52 28.04 9.18
N GLU A 231 16.83 29.16 8.54
CA GLU A 231 16.15 29.58 7.30
C GLU A 231 16.65 28.81 6.08
N THR A 232 17.65 27.93 6.25
CA THR A 232 18.25 27.17 5.14
C THR A 232 17.93 25.69 5.32
N PRO A 233 17.36 25.02 4.32
CA PRO A 233 17.07 23.58 4.42
C PRO A 233 18.36 22.75 4.40
N ILE A 234 18.28 21.55 4.92
CA ILE A 234 19.31 20.52 4.77
C ILE A 234 19.57 20.30 3.27
N ASN A 235 20.82 20.14 2.90
CA ASN A 235 21.19 19.97 1.50
C ASN A 235 22.45 19.09 1.38
N LEU A 236 22.83 18.73 0.15
CA LEU A 236 23.96 17.83 -0.15
C LEU A 236 25.32 18.52 -0.19
N LYS A 237 25.43 19.80 0.13
CA LYS A 237 26.73 20.50 0.11
C LYS A 237 27.73 19.84 1.02
N GLY A 238 28.93 19.59 0.48
CA GLY A 238 30.02 18.94 1.21
C GLY A 238 30.18 17.46 0.92
N TYR A 239 29.18 16.81 0.38
CA TYR A 239 29.29 15.45 -0.13
C TYR A 239 29.95 15.42 -1.52
N LYS A 240 30.52 14.28 -1.84
CA LYS A 240 31.11 14.02 -3.16
C LYS A 240 30.65 12.66 -3.64
N TYR A 241 30.09 12.65 -4.82
CA TYR A 241 29.68 11.42 -5.51
C TYR A 241 29.94 11.56 -7.01
N ASP A 242 30.54 10.55 -7.61
CA ASP A 242 30.71 10.42 -9.05
C ASP A 242 30.95 8.94 -9.38
N ASP A 243 30.03 8.31 -10.10
CA ASP A 243 30.11 6.90 -10.53
C ASP A 243 30.47 6.77 -12.03
N GLY A 244 30.77 7.90 -12.69
CA GLY A 244 31.04 7.97 -14.12
C GLY A 244 29.84 8.48 -14.94
N ASP A 245 28.61 8.23 -14.53
CA ASP A 245 27.39 8.81 -15.13
C ASP A 245 26.76 9.84 -14.22
N ILE A 246 26.41 9.46 -13.00
CA ILE A 246 25.77 10.34 -12.02
C ILE A 246 26.86 11.00 -11.17
N TYR A 247 26.77 12.31 -11.00
CA TYR A 247 27.69 13.06 -10.15
C TYR A 247 26.98 14.16 -9.36
N LEU A 248 27.49 14.45 -8.19
CA LEU A 248 27.02 15.51 -7.32
C LEU A 248 27.90 16.76 -7.47
N SER A 249 27.28 17.91 -7.68
CA SER A 249 27.94 19.20 -7.64
C SER A 249 27.11 20.21 -6.86
N GLY A 250 27.67 20.69 -5.74
CA GLY A 250 26.92 21.51 -4.78
C GLY A 250 25.82 20.72 -4.09
N SER A 251 24.55 21.02 -4.33
CA SER A 251 23.38 20.29 -3.86
C SER A 251 22.55 19.72 -5.01
N THR A 252 23.16 19.56 -6.18
CA THR A 252 22.49 19.10 -7.38
C THR A 252 23.17 17.83 -7.90
N ILE A 253 22.36 16.84 -8.14
CA ILE A 253 22.72 15.56 -8.75
C ILE A 253 22.54 15.69 -10.26
N TYR A 254 23.52 15.31 -11.05
CA TYR A 254 23.55 15.42 -12.50
C TYR A 254 23.76 14.05 -13.15
N SER A 255 23.15 13.81 -14.32
CA SER A 255 23.43 12.66 -15.15
C SER A 255 24.05 13.08 -16.48
N ARG A 256 25.21 12.52 -16.81
CA ARG A 256 25.91 12.78 -18.08
C ARG A 256 25.19 12.14 -19.27
N SER A 257 24.72 10.90 -19.10
CA SER A 257 23.97 10.20 -20.15
C SER A 257 22.61 10.86 -20.41
N ALA A 258 21.92 11.29 -19.36
CA ALA A 258 20.65 11.95 -19.50
C ALA A 258 20.77 13.30 -20.23
N VAL A 259 21.76 14.15 -19.89
CA VAL A 259 21.98 15.40 -20.60
C VAL A 259 22.45 15.20 -22.02
N ALA A 260 23.26 14.17 -22.29
CA ALA A 260 23.68 13.83 -23.66
C ALA A 260 22.49 13.49 -24.56
N LYS A 261 21.46 12.83 -24.00
CA LYS A 261 20.25 12.44 -24.71
C LYS A 261 19.19 13.57 -24.77
N TRP A 262 19.04 14.35 -23.70
CA TRP A 262 17.93 15.27 -23.47
C TRP A 262 18.36 16.69 -23.22
N SER A 263 19.52 17.11 -23.78
CA SER A 263 20.01 18.48 -23.62
C SER A 263 18.97 19.52 -24.01
N ARG A 264 18.90 20.60 -23.24
CA ARG A 264 18.08 21.79 -23.58
C ARG A 264 18.52 22.45 -24.90
N TYR A 265 19.73 22.20 -25.32
CA TYR A 265 20.29 22.83 -26.52
C TYR A 265 20.19 21.90 -27.72
N LEU A 266 19.65 22.42 -28.80
CA LEU A 266 19.58 21.73 -30.09
C LEU A 266 20.89 21.78 -30.87
N SER A 267 21.89 22.51 -30.35
CA SER A 267 23.23 22.60 -30.96
C SER A 267 24.29 22.79 -29.88
N GLU A 268 25.56 22.44 -30.20
CA GLU A 268 26.72 22.54 -29.31
C GLU A 268 27.08 23.97 -28.87
N LYS A 269 26.36 25.00 -29.33
CA LYS A 269 26.68 26.40 -29.08
C LYS A 269 26.09 27.00 -27.81
N GLY A 270 25.52 26.19 -26.92
CA GLY A 270 24.98 26.69 -25.65
C GLY A 270 26.11 26.96 -24.63
N ASN A 271 26.14 28.15 -24.02
CA ASN A 271 27.09 28.50 -22.96
C ASN A 271 26.73 27.90 -21.59
N GLY A 272 25.72 27.05 -21.49
CA GLY A 272 25.26 26.43 -20.26
C GLY A 272 25.53 24.93 -20.23
N THR A 273 25.16 24.31 -19.14
CA THR A 273 25.33 22.87 -18.93
C THR A 273 24.38 22.01 -19.76
N GLY A 274 23.33 22.61 -20.33
CA GLY A 274 22.31 21.90 -21.09
C GLY A 274 21.31 21.08 -20.25
N HIS A 275 21.51 21.03 -18.94
CA HIS A 275 20.65 20.27 -18.06
C HIS A 275 19.25 20.86 -17.91
N ILE A 276 18.27 19.96 -17.81
CA ILE A 276 16.89 20.24 -17.35
C ILE A 276 16.91 19.94 -15.86
N VAL A 277 16.77 20.98 -15.03
CA VAL A 277 16.88 20.88 -13.58
C VAL A 277 15.49 20.93 -12.96
N GLN A 278 15.15 19.93 -12.15
CA GLN A 278 14.00 19.96 -11.26
C GLN A 278 14.46 20.01 -9.80
N THR A 279 13.58 20.45 -8.92
CA THR A 279 13.82 20.45 -7.48
C THR A 279 13.11 19.26 -6.86
N TYR A 280 13.83 18.53 -6.02
CA TYR A 280 13.30 17.45 -5.23
C TYR A 280 13.52 17.74 -3.75
N THR A 281 12.46 17.70 -2.97
CA THR A 281 12.51 17.89 -1.52
C THR A 281 12.19 16.57 -0.85
N TYR A 282 13.10 16.10 0.00
CA TYR A 282 12.90 14.94 0.85
C TYR A 282 12.84 15.43 2.29
N ASP A 283 11.71 15.21 2.96
CA ASP A 283 11.46 15.75 4.30
C ASP A 283 12.28 15.01 5.37
N THR A 284 13.57 15.29 5.39
CA THR A 284 14.53 14.79 6.38
C THR A 284 15.32 15.92 7.00
N LEU A 285 15.61 15.81 8.30
CA LEU A 285 16.50 16.70 9.04
C LEU A 285 17.93 16.13 9.13
N SER A 286 18.21 15.02 8.47
CA SER A 286 19.52 14.37 8.45
C SER A 286 20.16 14.48 7.08
N GLN A 287 21.32 15.13 7.01
CA GLN A 287 22.07 15.24 5.77
C GLN A 287 22.54 13.87 5.23
N SER A 288 22.79 12.90 6.12
CA SER A 288 23.17 11.53 5.75
C SER A 288 22.03 10.70 5.17
N GLU A 289 20.77 11.05 5.50
CA GLU A 289 19.59 10.41 4.91
C GLU A 289 19.23 11.02 3.56
N LEU A 290 19.68 12.26 3.30
CA LEU A 290 19.46 12.93 2.03
C LEU A 290 20.40 12.41 0.93
N CYS A 291 21.51 11.79 1.31
CA CYS A 291 22.49 11.19 0.40
C CYS A 291 22.14 9.76 0.02
#